data_bb458edc0e54c7a8bf9dadc1c24bc195
#
_entry.id   bb458edc0e54c7a8bf9dadc1c24bc195
#
_cell.length_a   1.000
_cell.length_b   1.000
_cell.length_c   1.000
_cell.angle_alpha   90.00
_cell.angle_beta   90.00
_cell.angle_gamma   90.00
#
_symmetry.space_group_name_H-M   'P 1'
#
loop_
_entity.id
_entity.type
_entity.pdbx_description
1 polymer ?
#
loop_
_entity_poly.entity_id
_entity_poly.type
_entity_poly.pdbx_seq_one_letter_code
_entity_poly.pdbx_strand_id
1 'polypeptide(L)'
;EHTVTVNELRQMCMALAEQGPEHIVVTGIHFNKTQIANFIYNKDEDFQMVMVDRIGGDRSGTGDVIAAIIAGMYLNGHSVYESVKKAASYVSKCISYCVENNVPENWGLCFEMYMNDLTEE
;
A
#
# COMPACT_ATOMS: atom_id res chain seq x y z
N GLU A 1 -7.42 20.05 9.63
CA GLU A 1 -6.87 19.17 8.61
C GLU A 1 -8.00 18.37 7.95
N HIS A 2 -8.04 18.38 6.64
CA HIS A 2 -9.12 17.72 5.90
C HIS A 2 -8.89 16.21 5.82
N THR A 3 -9.89 15.44 6.26
CA THR A 3 -9.85 13.99 6.16
C THR A 3 -10.60 13.58 4.89
N VAL A 4 -9.89 12.90 4.01
CA VAL A 4 -10.47 12.44 2.75
C VAL A 4 -11.43 11.28 3.00
N THR A 5 -12.64 11.37 2.48
CA THR A 5 -13.64 10.31 2.61
C THR A 5 -13.49 9.29 1.50
N VAL A 6 -14.08 8.11 1.70
CA VAL A 6 -14.10 7.06 0.65
C VAL A 6 -14.76 7.57 -0.62
N ASN A 7 -15.85 8.33 -0.47
CA ASN A 7 -16.55 8.89 -1.63
C ASN A 7 -15.67 9.88 -2.40
N GLU A 8 -14.93 10.72 -1.69
CA GLU A 8 -13.99 11.65 -2.33
C GLU A 8 -12.87 10.92 -3.07
N LEU A 9 -12.32 9.86 -2.46
CA LEU A 9 -11.29 9.02 -3.10
C LEU A 9 -11.83 8.40 -4.39
N ARG A 10 -13.06 7.88 -4.32
CA ARG A 10 -13.69 7.28 -5.49
C ARG A 10 -13.87 8.30 -6.62
N GLN A 11 -14.33 9.52 -6.29
CA GLN A 11 -14.50 10.58 -7.28
C GLN A 11 -13.18 11.00 -7.90
N MET A 12 -12.12 11.11 -7.10
CA MET A 12 -10.79 11.43 -7.60
C MET A 12 -10.28 10.36 -8.54
N CYS A 13 -10.46 9.08 -8.18
CA CYS A 13 -10.04 7.96 -9.03
C CYS A 13 -10.82 7.91 -10.33
N MET A 14 -12.13 8.18 -10.29
CA MET A 14 -12.94 8.23 -11.50
C MET A 14 -12.45 9.31 -12.46
N ALA A 15 -12.10 10.48 -11.91
CA ALA A 15 -11.55 11.58 -12.73
C ALA A 15 -10.21 11.21 -13.34
N LEU A 16 -9.33 10.56 -12.57
CA LEU A 16 -8.03 10.11 -13.06
C LEU A 16 -8.19 9.02 -14.13
N ALA A 17 -9.14 8.12 -13.95
CA ALA A 17 -9.38 7.03 -14.91
C ALA A 17 -9.80 7.55 -16.27
N GLU A 18 -10.43 8.71 -16.35
CA GLU A 18 -10.76 9.36 -17.62
C GLU A 18 -9.51 9.77 -18.42
N GLN A 19 -8.37 9.89 -17.73
CA GLN A 19 -7.09 10.24 -18.37
C GLN A 19 -6.37 9.03 -18.93
N GLY A 20 -6.89 7.81 -18.72
CA GLY A 20 -6.34 6.59 -19.28
C GLY A 20 -6.14 5.40 -18.36
N PRO A 21 -5.70 5.56 -17.12
CA PRO A 21 -5.44 4.40 -16.25
C PRO A 21 -6.71 3.61 -15.97
N GLU A 22 -6.61 2.29 -16.05
CA GLU A 22 -7.72 1.39 -15.72
C GLU A 22 -7.67 0.95 -14.26
N HIS A 23 -6.49 1.01 -13.66
CA HIS A 23 -6.27 0.61 -12.27
C HIS A 23 -5.57 1.75 -11.53
N ILE A 24 -6.12 2.14 -10.40
CA ILE A 24 -5.53 3.20 -9.58
C ILE A 24 -5.45 2.69 -8.15
N VAL A 25 -4.28 2.80 -7.55
CA VAL A 25 -4.07 2.41 -6.15
C VAL A 25 -3.64 3.63 -5.37
N VAL A 26 -4.37 3.94 -4.31
CA VAL A 26 -4.01 5.01 -3.38
C VAL A 26 -3.56 4.36 -2.10
N THR A 27 -2.28 4.50 -1.78
CA THR A 27 -1.68 3.80 -0.65
C THR A 27 -1.57 4.69 0.58
N GLY A 28 -1.48 4.06 1.76
CA GLY A 28 -1.11 4.76 2.97
C GLY A 28 -2.15 5.72 3.52
N ILE A 29 -3.43 5.45 3.32
CA ILE A 29 -4.49 6.30 3.82
C ILE A 29 -4.74 5.98 5.29
N HIS A 30 -4.60 6.98 6.16
CA HIS A 30 -4.91 6.82 7.58
C HIS A 30 -6.44 6.74 7.74
N PHE A 31 -6.95 5.52 7.80
CA PHE A 31 -8.39 5.29 7.89
C PHE A 31 -8.93 5.66 9.26
N ASN A 32 -8.21 5.28 10.31
CA ASN A 32 -8.48 5.67 11.68
C ASN A 32 -7.17 5.64 12.47
N LYS A 33 -7.24 5.76 13.80
CA LYS A 33 -6.03 5.82 14.64
C LYS A 33 -5.19 4.53 14.61
N THR A 34 -5.80 3.40 14.28
CA THR A 34 -5.16 2.09 14.38
C THR A 34 -4.99 1.37 13.04
N GLN A 35 -5.57 1.91 11.97
CA GLN A 35 -5.56 1.22 10.67
C GLN A 35 -5.20 2.14 9.52
N ILE A 36 -4.50 1.54 8.55
CA ILE A 36 -4.14 2.17 7.29
C ILE A 36 -4.86 1.42 6.18
N ALA A 37 -5.46 2.17 5.26
CA ALA A 37 -6.16 1.61 4.11
C ALA A 37 -5.36 1.83 2.84
N ASN A 38 -5.37 0.83 1.97
CA ASN A 38 -4.88 0.94 0.61
C ASN A 38 -6.11 0.79 -0.29
N PHE A 39 -6.44 1.83 -1.02
CA PHE A 39 -7.66 1.91 -1.82
C PHE A 39 -7.35 1.51 -3.26
N ILE A 40 -8.16 0.60 -3.80
CA ILE A 40 -7.99 0.11 -5.17
C ILE A 40 -9.22 0.48 -5.99
N TYR A 41 -9.00 1.22 -7.05
CA TYR A 41 -10.04 1.55 -8.01
C TYR A 41 -9.75 0.84 -9.34
N ASN A 42 -10.71 0.06 -9.80
CA ASN A 42 -10.64 -0.58 -11.11
C ASN A 42 -11.77 0.00 -11.96
N LYS A 43 -11.44 0.47 -13.15
CA LYS A 43 -12.43 1.06 -14.04
C LYS A 43 -13.56 0.07 -14.31
N ASP A 44 -14.80 0.55 -14.22
CA ASP A 44 -16.01 -0.23 -14.47
C ASP A 44 -16.27 -1.35 -13.44
N GLU A 45 -15.57 -1.31 -12.30
CA GLU A 45 -15.79 -2.26 -11.22
C GLU A 45 -15.95 -1.49 -9.90
N ASP A 46 -16.40 -2.19 -8.87
CA ASP A 46 -16.46 -1.62 -7.54
C ASP A 46 -15.05 -1.47 -6.97
N PHE A 47 -14.86 -0.47 -6.12
CA PHE A 47 -13.57 -0.29 -5.46
C PHE A 47 -13.36 -1.38 -4.40
N GLN A 48 -12.10 -1.59 -4.06
CA GLN A 48 -11.67 -2.52 -3.02
C GLN A 48 -10.73 -1.79 -2.06
N MET A 49 -10.65 -2.28 -0.84
CA MET A 49 -9.70 -1.75 0.14
C MET A 49 -8.95 -2.89 0.80
N VAL A 50 -7.65 -2.69 1.00
CA VAL A 50 -6.81 -3.59 1.78
C VAL A 50 -6.42 -2.84 3.04
N MET A 51 -6.89 -3.34 4.19
CA MET A 51 -6.66 -2.71 5.49
C MET A 51 -5.52 -3.41 6.21
N VAL A 52 -4.65 -2.63 6.84
CA VAL A 52 -3.59 -3.17 7.70
C VAL A 52 -3.54 -2.36 8.99
N ASP A 53 -3.03 -2.98 10.04
CA ASP A 53 -2.83 -2.29 11.30
C ASP A 53 -1.68 -1.29 11.17
N ARG A 54 -1.86 -0.13 11.78
CA ARG A 54 -0.82 0.88 11.84
C ARG A 54 0.18 0.49 12.93
N ILE A 55 1.43 0.32 12.57
CA ILE A 55 2.50 -0.07 13.48
C ILE A 55 3.54 1.03 13.51
N GLY A 56 3.72 1.66 14.67
CA GLY A 56 4.70 2.73 14.83
C GLY A 56 4.36 3.96 14.00
N GLY A 57 5.37 4.78 13.73
CA GLY A 57 5.24 5.99 12.94
C GLY A 57 5.56 5.77 11.48
N ASP A 58 5.45 6.83 10.70
CA ASP A 58 5.75 6.77 9.27
C ASP A 58 7.25 6.62 9.06
N ARG A 59 7.62 5.84 8.02
CA ARG A 59 9.02 5.62 7.67
C ARG A 59 9.25 5.95 6.21
N SER A 60 10.36 6.61 5.96
CA SER A 60 10.78 6.98 4.62
C SER A 60 10.97 5.74 3.75
N GLY A 61 10.56 5.82 2.50
CA GLY A 61 10.71 4.73 1.53
C GLY A 61 9.58 3.71 1.53
N THR A 62 8.65 3.79 2.48
CA THR A 62 7.51 2.86 2.56
C THR A 62 6.67 2.88 1.29
N GLY A 63 6.31 4.07 0.81
CA GLY A 63 5.51 4.21 -0.41
C GLY A 63 6.23 3.67 -1.64
N ASP A 64 7.54 3.92 -1.73
CA ASP A 64 8.36 3.45 -2.85
C ASP A 64 8.41 1.91 -2.90
N VAL A 65 8.57 1.28 -1.74
CA VAL A 65 8.60 -0.19 -1.64
C VAL A 65 7.25 -0.77 -2.03
N ILE A 66 6.15 -0.20 -1.54
CA ILE A 66 4.81 -0.65 -1.90
C ILE A 66 4.60 -0.55 -3.41
N ALA A 67 4.93 0.59 -4.00
CA ALA A 67 4.75 0.82 -5.43
C ALA A 67 5.58 -0.17 -6.26
N ALA A 68 6.81 -0.43 -5.86
CA ALA A 68 7.69 -1.36 -6.57
C ALA A 68 7.15 -2.78 -6.54
N ILE A 69 6.65 -3.23 -5.39
CA ILE A 69 6.10 -4.58 -5.26
C ILE A 69 4.83 -4.73 -6.10
N ILE A 70 3.93 -3.74 -6.04
CA ILE A 70 2.69 -3.77 -6.82
C ILE A 70 3.02 -3.85 -8.31
N ALA A 71 3.92 -2.99 -8.78
CA ALA A 71 4.29 -2.96 -10.19
C ALA A 71 4.90 -4.30 -10.62
N GLY A 72 5.83 -4.83 -9.84
CA GLY A 72 6.49 -6.11 -10.17
C GLY A 72 5.51 -7.27 -10.23
N MET A 73 4.63 -7.37 -9.25
CA MET A 73 3.64 -8.45 -9.21
C MET A 73 2.62 -8.33 -10.34
N TYR A 74 2.15 -7.13 -10.59
CA TYR A 74 1.18 -6.91 -11.67
C TYR A 74 1.79 -7.28 -13.03
N LEU A 75 3.03 -6.90 -13.27
CA LEU A 75 3.74 -7.25 -14.52
C LEU A 75 3.96 -8.76 -14.65
N ASN A 76 4.00 -9.49 -13.53
CA ASN A 76 4.16 -10.94 -13.54
C ASN A 76 2.82 -11.69 -13.56
N GLY A 77 1.73 -11.00 -13.83
CA GLY A 77 0.43 -11.61 -14.05
C GLY A 77 -0.49 -11.73 -12.85
N HIS A 78 -0.10 -11.17 -11.71
CA HIS A 78 -0.99 -11.16 -10.54
C HIS A 78 -2.03 -10.05 -10.68
N SER A 79 -3.18 -10.22 -10.03
CA SER A 79 -4.21 -9.18 -10.02
C SER A 79 -3.72 -7.97 -9.21
N VAL A 80 -4.36 -6.82 -9.45
CA VAL A 80 -4.04 -5.62 -8.67
C VAL A 80 -4.31 -5.87 -7.19
N TYR A 81 -5.44 -6.51 -6.86
CA TYR A 81 -5.79 -6.80 -5.47
C TYR A 81 -4.73 -7.66 -4.78
N GLU A 82 -4.32 -8.75 -5.43
CA GLU A 82 -3.28 -9.63 -4.89
C GLU A 82 -1.96 -8.89 -4.70
N SER A 83 -1.61 -8.05 -5.66
CA SER A 83 -0.37 -7.27 -5.62
C SER A 83 -0.38 -6.29 -4.45
N VAL A 84 -1.49 -5.58 -4.24
CA VAL A 84 -1.63 -4.64 -3.12
C VAL A 84 -1.61 -5.37 -1.78
N LYS A 85 -2.32 -6.50 -1.70
CA LYS A 85 -2.36 -7.31 -0.48
C LYS A 85 -0.98 -7.81 -0.09
N LYS A 86 -0.21 -8.30 -1.04
CA LYS A 86 1.16 -8.77 -0.80
C LYS A 86 2.06 -7.62 -0.38
N ALA A 87 1.97 -6.49 -1.07
CA ALA A 87 2.78 -5.32 -0.76
C ALA A 87 2.49 -4.80 0.65
N ALA A 88 1.22 -4.68 1.01
CA ALA A 88 0.82 -4.20 2.34
C ALA A 88 1.30 -5.15 3.44
N SER A 89 1.15 -6.46 3.23
CA SER A 89 1.60 -7.48 4.17
C SER A 89 3.11 -7.44 4.36
N TYR A 90 3.85 -7.33 3.27
CA TYR A 90 5.31 -7.26 3.31
C TYR A 90 5.79 -6.04 4.09
N VAL A 91 5.22 -4.88 3.79
CA VAL A 91 5.60 -3.63 4.46
C VAL A 91 5.27 -3.69 5.95
N SER A 92 4.11 -4.23 6.32
CA SER A 92 3.75 -4.40 7.73
C SER A 92 4.77 -5.26 8.47
N LYS A 93 5.23 -6.33 7.83
CA LYS A 93 6.25 -7.22 8.39
C LYS A 93 7.58 -6.47 8.61
N CYS A 94 7.98 -5.68 7.62
CA CYS A 94 9.21 -4.88 7.72
C CYS A 94 9.11 -3.82 8.83
N ILE A 95 7.97 -3.16 8.95
CA ILE A 95 7.75 -2.16 10.00
C ILE A 95 7.80 -2.83 11.38
N SER A 96 7.17 -3.98 11.53
CA SER A 96 7.21 -4.74 12.79
C SER A 96 8.64 -5.07 13.17
N TYR A 97 9.46 -5.49 12.23
CA TYR A 97 10.86 -5.76 12.47
C TYR A 97 11.58 -4.50 12.97
N CYS A 98 11.35 -3.37 12.32
CA CYS A 98 11.98 -2.11 12.72
C CYS A 98 11.59 -1.71 14.14
N VAL A 99 10.31 -1.84 14.49
CA VAL A 99 9.81 -1.50 15.82
C VAL A 99 10.39 -2.44 16.88
N GLU A 100 10.37 -3.74 16.63
CA GLU A 100 10.88 -4.75 17.56
C GLU A 100 12.38 -4.60 17.82
N ASN A 101 13.12 -4.12 16.83
CA ASN A 101 14.57 -3.96 16.95
C ASN A 101 14.99 -2.51 17.23
N ASN A 102 14.04 -1.66 17.59
CA ASN A 102 14.29 -0.27 17.95
C ASN A 102 15.05 0.52 16.88
N VAL A 103 14.80 0.24 15.61
CA VAL A 103 15.43 0.96 14.50
C VAL A 103 14.81 2.36 14.43
N PRO A 104 15.61 3.44 14.44
CA PRO A 104 15.06 4.78 14.37
C PRO A 104 14.22 5.02 13.13
N GLU A 105 13.13 5.75 13.25
CA GLU A 105 12.23 6.03 12.13
C GLU A 105 12.93 6.74 10.97
N ASN A 106 13.89 7.61 11.30
CA ASN A 106 14.62 8.36 10.27
C ASN A 106 15.62 7.51 9.47
N TRP A 107 15.80 6.23 9.84
CA TRP A 107 16.60 5.29 9.04
C TRP A 107 15.78 4.66 7.92
N GLY A 108 14.48 4.94 7.88
CA GLY A 108 13.60 4.41 6.86
C GLY A 108 13.11 3.00 7.16
N LEU A 109 12.65 2.33 6.11
CA LEU A 109 12.08 0.98 6.21
C LEU A 109 13.17 -0.07 6.00
N CYS A 110 13.23 -1.06 6.90
CA CYS A 110 14.17 -2.18 6.80
C CYS A 110 13.62 -3.23 5.83
N PHE A 111 13.54 -2.88 4.55
CA PHE A 111 12.86 -3.70 3.54
C PHE A 111 13.65 -4.95 3.13
N GLU A 112 14.97 -4.94 3.30
CA GLU A 112 15.82 -6.04 2.85
C GLU A 112 15.76 -7.30 3.72
N MET A 113 15.23 -7.19 4.93
CA MET A 113 15.23 -8.31 5.88
C MET A 113 14.39 -9.51 5.45
N TYR A 114 13.36 -9.27 4.66
CA TYR A 114 12.42 -10.31 4.24
C TYR A 114 12.27 -10.42 2.73
N MET A 115 13.27 -9.95 1.98
CA MET A 115 13.19 -9.92 0.52
C MET A 115 12.90 -11.28 -0.12
N ASN A 116 13.30 -12.36 0.53
CA ASN A 116 13.00 -13.69 0.02
C ASN A 116 11.50 -13.98 -0.07
N ASP A 117 10.70 -13.32 0.79
CA ASP A 117 9.24 -13.48 0.76
C ASP A 117 8.64 -13.01 -0.56
N LEU A 118 9.32 -12.10 -1.27
CA LEU A 118 8.84 -11.53 -2.52
C LEU A 118 9.06 -12.44 -3.72
N THR A 119 9.98 -13.39 -3.61
CA THR A 119 10.32 -14.32 -4.69
C THR A 119 9.60 -15.67 -4.56
N GLU A 120 8.94 -15.91 -3.44
CA GLU A 120 8.17 -17.14 -3.21
C GLU A 120 6.77 -17.00 -3.79
N GLU A 121 6.35 -18.06 -4.45
CA GLU A 121 5.02 -18.16 -5.04
C GLU A 121 3.95 -18.39 -3.97
#